data_97b6b41bc46b3d722a4bb905c0f004c8
#
_entry.id   97b6b41bc46b3d722a4bb905c0f004c8
#
_cell.length_a   1.000
_cell.length_b   1.000
_cell.length_c   1.000
_cell.angle_alpha   90.00
_cell.angle_beta   90.00
_cell.angle_gamma   90.00
#
_symmetry.space_group_name_H-M   'P 1'
#
loop_
_entity.id
_entity.type
_entity.pdbx_description
1 polymer ?
#
loop_
_entity_poly.entity_id
_entity_poly.type
_entity_poly.pdbx_seq_one_letter_code
_entity_poly.pdbx_strand_id
1 'polypeptide(L)'
;MGLARGPWLLVGTLVRPRPRPRGPRPRVEPQLSTVPAEILSVAVLLGVLFFAVARPRGLPEAVAAVPGAVLLVAVGAVSWHAAWEQVRTLLPVVGFLALILMLAQLCAADGLFQVAGAWVARWCGGSAKRMLGGVFAVAAVVTAALSLDATVVLLTPVVFATAAHAGARARPQVYATAHLANAASLLLPVSNLTNLLAFSASGLSFLGFAGLMAVPWLVAILLEYGVFRAYFREDLAAGVAAGERPATPRTPLLTLVVVGLTLAGFFLTSLAGLEPAWAALGGVVVLGGRALVRGRTTPRRLVASAAPLFCLFVLALGVVVQAVVGNGLEHGLGHLVPAGDSFVSLLAVAGLAALLANVINNLPAVLALLPIVAPGGAGPVLAALIGVNLGPNLTYAGSLATLLWRRVLHEHGERSSLGAFTRLGLLTVPLTLAGATAALWAGLRLGLG
;
A
#
# COMPACT_ATOMS: atom_id res chain seq x y z
N MET A 1 30.72 27.41 -68.92
CA MET A 1 30.93 28.85 -68.56
C MET A 1 30.78 28.93 -67.03
N GLY A 2 31.75 29.08 -66.23
CA GLY A 2 32.95 29.85 -66.18
C GLY A 2 33.07 30.40 -64.79
N LEU A 3 34.12 29.97 -64.07
CA LEU A 3 35.04 30.73 -63.22
C LEU A 3 34.38 31.50 -62.03
N ALA A 4 34.88 31.54 -60.83
CA ALA A 4 36.29 31.73 -60.41
C ALA A 4 36.50 31.35 -58.92
N ARG A 5 37.75 31.00 -58.68
CA ARG A 5 38.46 30.76 -57.42
C ARG A 5 38.67 32.04 -56.61
N GLY A 6 38.83 31.90 -55.27
CA GLY A 6 39.63 32.82 -54.47
C GLY A 6 39.76 32.39 -53.02
N PRO A 7 40.99 32.16 -52.50
CA PRO A 7 41.22 31.68 -51.16
C PRO A 7 41.46 32.87 -50.19
N TRP A 8 40.90 32.81 -49.00
CA TRP A 8 41.36 33.67 -47.91
C TRP A 8 41.88 32.83 -46.76
N LEU A 9 43.17 32.74 -46.69
CA LEU A 9 43.94 32.39 -45.51
C LEU A 9 43.82 33.57 -44.52
N LEU A 10 43.25 33.27 -43.34
CA LEU A 10 43.38 34.17 -42.19
C LEU A 10 44.00 33.38 -41.03
N VAL A 11 45.18 33.85 -40.68
CA VAL A 11 46.02 33.47 -39.55
C VAL A 11 45.23 33.66 -38.27
N GLY A 12 44.79 32.58 -37.65
CA GLY A 12 44.19 32.55 -36.33
C GLY A 12 45.27 32.48 -35.25
N THR A 13 45.48 33.58 -34.56
CA THR A 13 46.28 33.67 -33.34
C THR A 13 45.74 32.73 -32.30
N LEU A 14 46.58 31.78 -31.86
CA LEU A 14 46.34 30.88 -30.71
C LEU A 14 46.25 31.71 -29.41
N VAL A 15 44.98 32.05 -29.03
CA VAL A 15 44.67 32.54 -27.68
C VAL A 15 44.55 31.33 -26.76
N ARG A 16 45.58 31.08 -25.94
CA ARG A 16 45.52 30.12 -24.87
C ARG A 16 44.35 30.43 -23.93
N PRO A 17 43.41 29.53 -23.66
CA PRO A 17 42.36 29.75 -22.69
C PRO A 17 42.96 29.92 -21.29
N ARG A 18 42.64 31.05 -20.64
CA ARG A 18 43.00 31.29 -19.23
C ARG A 18 42.38 30.16 -18.35
N PRO A 19 43.14 29.62 -17.38
CA PRO A 19 42.57 28.64 -16.42
C PRO A 19 41.40 29.32 -15.69
N ARG A 20 40.23 28.68 -15.76
CA ARG A 20 39.06 29.08 -14.96
C ARG A 20 39.42 29.05 -13.47
N PRO A 21 39.02 30.03 -12.68
CA PRO A 21 39.21 29.99 -11.23
C PRO A 21 38.52 28.72 -10.70
N ARG A 22 39.24 27.91 -9.95
CA ARG A 22 38.71 26.74 -9.24
C ARG A 22 37.65 27.27 -8.27
N GLY A 23 36.39 26.99 -8.55
CA GLY A 23 35.30 27.21 -7.62
C GLY A 23 35.57 26.51 -6.25
N PRO A 24 34.95 27.00 -5.18
CA PRO A 24 35.14 26.41 -3.88
C PRO A 24 34.91 24.91 -3.96
N ARG A 25 35.87 24.14 -3.49
CA ARG A 25 35.77 22.67 -3.39
C ARG A 25 34.53 22.39 -2.54
N PRO A 26 33.61 21.49 -2.98
CA PRO A 26 32.50 21.08 -2.14
C PRO A 26 33.09 20.57 -0.82
N ARG A 27 32.59 21.05 0.31
CA ARG A 27 32.92 20.50 1.63
C ARG A 27 32.56 19.02 1.58
N VAL A 28 33.56 18.15 1.66
CA VAL A 28 33.36 16.70 1.88
C VAL A 28 32.86 16.62 3.31
N GLU A 29 31.56 16.43 3.49
CA GLU A 29 31.00 16.04 4.79
C GLU A 29 31.66 14.70 5.18
N PRO A 30 32.00 14.51 6.46
CA PRO A 30 32.59 13.27 6.92
C PRO A 30 31.59 12.14 6.71
N GLN A 31 31.75 11.37 5.64
CA GLN A 31 31.01 10.14 5.42
C GLN A 31 31.70 9.04 6.23
N LEU A 32 30.92 8.33 7.06
CA LEU A 32 31.35 7.08 7.66
C LEU A 32 31.86 6.14 6.54
N SER A 33 32.90 5.35 6.84
CA SER A 33 33.28 4.26 5.93
C SER A 33 32.06 3.39 5.62
N THR A 34 31.92 2.92 4.39
CA THR A 34 30.71 2.27 3.86
C THR A 34 30.17 1.13 4.75
N VAL A 35 31.02 0.26 5.28
CA VAL A 35 30.63 -0.90 6.10
C VAL A 35 29.97 -0.53 7.44
N PRO A 36 30.52 0.38 8.28
CA PRO A 36 29.84 0.81 9.49
C PRO A 36 28.51 1.53 9.23
N ALA A 37 28.40 2.30 8.14
CA ALA A 37 27.17 2.98 7.76
C ALA A 37 26.08 1.99 7.35
N GLU A 38 26.45 0.94 6.60
CA GLU A 38 25.54 -0.15 6.22
C GLU A 38 25.00 -0.89 7.45
N ILE A 39 25.90 -1.36 8.33
CA ILE A 39 25.51 -2.08 9.55
C ILE A 39 24.60 -1.23 10.44
N LEU A 40 24.95 0.05 10.64
CA LEU A 40 24.15 0.96 11.44
C LEU A 40 22.77 1.21 10.81
N SER A 41 22.69 1.44 9.50
CA SER A 41 21.43 1.67 8.79
C SER A 41 20.51 0.46 8.89
N VAL A 42 21.04 -0.75 8.70
CA VAL A 42 20.27 -2.00 8.86
C VAL A 42 19.83 -2.19 10.31
N ALA A 43 20.71 -1.96 11.29
CA ALA A 43 20.36 -2.08 12.71
C ALA A 43 19.25 -1.10 13.10
N VAL A 44 19.32 0.16 12.63
CA VAL A 44 18.27 1.16 12.86
C VAL A 44 16.97 0.74 12.20
N LEU A 45 16.99 0.26 10.95
CA LEU A 45 15.80 -0.26 10.27
C LEU A 45 15.15 -1.38 11.06
N LEU A 46 15.94 -2.40 11.46
CA LEU A 46 15.43 -3.52 12.25
C LEU A 46 14.86 -3.07 13.60
N GLY A 47 15.51 -2.13 14.27
CA GLY A 47 15.03 -1.53 15.52
C GLY A 47 13.70 -0.79 15.34
N VAL A 48 13.56 0.01 14.29
CA VAL A 48 12.31 0.73 13.95
C VAL A 48 11.19 -0.27 13.65
N LEU A 49 11.47 -1.32 12.87
CA LEU A 49 10.48 -2.35 12.52
C LEU A 49 10.08 -3.17 13.75
N PHE A 50 11.04 -3.58 14.56
CA PHE A 50 10.74 -4.26 15.81
C PHE A 50 9.83 -3.41 16.72
N PHE A 51 10.16 -2.13 16.87
CA PHE A 51 9.32 -1.20 17.64
C PHE A 51 7.91 -1.05 17.04
N ALA A 52 7.80 -0.94 15.71
CA ALA A 52 6.51 -0.82 15.02
C ALA A 52 5.63 -2.07 15.21
N VAL A 53 6.23 -3.26 15.26
CA VAL A 53 5.54 -4.53 15.51
C VAL A 53 5.20 -4.72 16.99
N ALA A 54 6.17 -4.48 17.88
CA ALA A 54 6.01 -4.69 19.31
C ALA A 54 5.10 -3.64 19.98
N ARG A 55 5.08 -2.40 19.44
CA ARG A 55 4.31 -1.25 19.95
C ARG A 55 4.34 -1.17 21.49
N PRO A 56 5.51 -1.06 22.12
CA PRO A 56 5.61 -1.07 23.56
C PRO A 56 4.75 0.04 24.15
N ARG A 57 3.92 -0.29 25.12
CA ARG A 57 2.96 0.62 25.78
C ARG A 57 1.97 1.33 24.82
N GLY A 58 1.77 0.80 23.59
CA GLY A 58 0.90 1.42 22.59
C GLY A 58 1.45 2.71 21.96
N LEU A 59 2.76 2.97 22.10
CA LEU A 59 3.39 4.15 21.51
C LEU A 59 3.32 4.13 19.98
N PRO A 60 3.16 5.31 19.34
CA PRO A 60 3.16 5.42 17.88
C PRO A 60 4.51 5.04 17.29
N GLU A 61 4.51 4.45 16.09
CA GLU A 61 5.70 4.00 15.38
C GLU A 61 6.70 5.14 15.09
N ALA A 62 6.21 6.37 14.93
CA ALA A 62 7.03 7.56 14.75
C ALA A 62 8.03 7.80 15.87
N VAL A 63 7.74 7.33 17.11
CA VAL A 63 8.62 7.49 18.29
C VAL A 63 9.98 6.80 18.10
N ALA A 64 10.02 5.73 17.30
CA ALA A 64 11.29 5.07 16.96
C ALA A 64 11.84 5.55 15.61
N ALA A 65 10.98 5.73 14.61
CA ALA A 65 11.41 6.04 13.26
C ALA A 65 12.03 7.44 13.13
N VAL A 66 11.44 8.45 13.80
CA VAL A 66 11.96 9.83 13.72
C VAL A 66 13.35 9.95 14.35
N PRO A 67 13.59 9.49 15.58
CA PRO A 67 14.95 9.48 16.14
C PRO A 67 15.93 8.64 15.32
N GLY A 68 15.47 7.50 14.76
CA GLY A 68 16.30 6.66 13.89
C GLY A 68 16.74 7.40 12.62
N ALA A 69 15.82 8.08 11.94
CA ALA A 69 16.13 8.90 10.77
C ALA A 69 17.10 10.06 11.13
N VAL A 70 16.83 10.79 12.22
CA VAL A 70 17.70 11.88 12.71
C VAL A 70 19.09 11.36 13.03
N LEU A 71 19.20 10.20 13.70
CA LEU A 71 20.50 9.57 14.01
C LEU A 71 21.29 9.30 12.73
N LEU A 72 20.67 8.67 11.70
CA LEU A 72 21.35 8.33 10.44
C LEU A 72 21.83 9.57 9.69
N VAL A 73 21.09 10.66 9.74
CA VAL A 73 21.52 11.96 9.18
C VAL A 73 22.65 12.55 10.01
N ALA A 74 22.55 12.53 11.34
CA ALA A 74 23.54 13.13 12.24
C ALA A 74 24.90 12.44 12.16
N VAL A 75 24.93 11.11 11.97
CA VAL A 75 26.19 10.34 11.82
C VAL A 75 26.70 10.33 10.37
N GLY A 76 26.00 10.97 9.42
CA GLY A 76 26.40 11.02 8.01
C GLY A 76 26.19 9.72 7.22
N ALA A 77 25.39 8.77 7.75
CA ALA A 77 25.01 7.55 7.01
C ALA A 77 24.08 7.88 5.82
N VAL A 78 23.33 8.97 5.89
CA VAL A 78 22.61 9.59 4.79
C VAL A 78 22.85 11.10 4.83
N SER A 79 23.12 11.72 3.68
CA SER A 79 23.29 13.16 3.63
C SER A 79 21.97 13.89 3.88
N TRP A 80 22.02 15.10 4.47
CA TRP A 80 20.84 15.94 4.64
C TRP A 80 20.09 16.17 3.33
N HIS A 81 20.83 16.37 2.22
CA HIS A 81 20.24 16.57 0.90
C HIS A 81 19.44 15.34 0.44
N ALA A 82 20.02 14.14 0.56
CA ALA A 82 19.35 12.90 0.18
C ALA A 82 18.12 12.63 1.07
N ALA A 83 18.22 12.86 2.38
CA ALA A 83 17.11 12.75 3.31
C ALA A 83 15.96 13.72 2.96
N TRP A 84 16.30 14.98 2.65
CA TRP A 84 15.32 15.99 2.25
C TRP A 84 14.65 15.67 0.91
N GLU A 85 15.40 15.24 -0.10
CA GLU A 85 14.84 14.81 -1.39
C GLU A 85 13.91 13.61 -1.22
N GLN A 86 14.26 12.65 -0.36
CA GLN A 86 13.39 11.53 -0.04
C GLN A 86 12.08 11.99 0.61
N VAL A 87 12.15 12.91 1.57
CA VAL A 87 10.95 13.51 2.19
C VAL A 87 10.11 14.22 1.15
N ARG A 88 10.71 15.05 0.30
CA ARG A 88 9.98 15.78 -0.77
C ARG A 88 9.28 14.85 -1.75
N THR A 89 9.93 13.76 -2.12
CA THR A 89 9.36 12.72 -3.01
C THR A 89 8.16 12.02 -2.37
N LEU A 90 8.23 11.74 -1.06
CA LEU A 90 7.17 11.05 -0.34
C LEU A 90 6.03 11.97 0.10
N LEU A 91 6.25 13.27 0.22
CA LEU A 91 5.28 14.22 0.77
C LEU A 91 3.94 14.25 0.03
N PRO A 92 3.87 14.28 -1.31
CA PRO A 92 2.61 14.21 -2.05
C PRO A 92 1.87 12.88 -1.80
N VAL A 93 2.60 11.77 -1.77
CA VAL A 93 2.05 10.44 -1.52
C VAL A 93 1.45 10.35 -0.11
N VAL A 94 2.17 10.86 0.89
CA VAL A 94 1.72 10.88 2.30
C VAL A 94 0.56 11.86 2.49
N GLY A 95 0.57 13.01 1.80
CA GLY A 95 -0.55 13.95 1.79
C GLY A 95 -1.82 13.31 1.23
N PHE A 96 -1.70 12.59 0.13
CA PHE A 96 -2.83 11.86 -0.44
C PHE A 96 -3.32 10.75 0.51
N LEU A 97 -2.42 9.98 1.12
CA LEU A 97 -2.76 8.99 2.14
C LEU A 97 -3.57 9.62 3.28
N ALA A 98 -3.15 10.76 3.81
CA ALA A 98 -3.86 11.48 4.86
C ALA A 98 -5.31 11.81 4.46
N LEU A 99 -5.53 12.27 3.22
CA LEU A 99 -6.88 12.55 2.69
C LEU A 99 -7.75 11.30 2.60
N ILE A 100 -7.19 10.17 2.14
CA ILE A 100 -7.91 8.89 2.06
C ILE A 100 -8.28 8.37 3.45
N LEU A 101 -7.39 8.47 4.44
CA LEU A 101 -7.67 8.08 5.82
C LEU A 101 -8.81 8.95 6.43
N MET A 102 -8.78 10.26 6.17
CA MET A 102 -9.86 11.17 6.58
C MET A 102 -11.18 10.78 5.93
N LEU A 103 -11.18 10.51 4.62
CA LEU A 103 -12.38 10.12 3.88
C LEU A 103 -12.97 8.81 4.43
N ALA A 104 -12.14 7.80 4.67
CA ALA A 104 -12.56 6.51 5.23
C ALA A 104 -13.21 6.67 6.62
N GLN A 105 -12.62 7.50 7.50
CA GLN A 105 -13.18 7.78 8.83
C GLN A 105 -14.52 8.54 8.77
N LEU A 106 -14.66 9.48 7.84
CA LEU A 106 -15.92 10.18 7.61
C LEU A 106 -17.01 9.22 7.10
N CYS A 107 -16.67 8.31 6.21
CA CYS A 107 -17.57 7.25 5.75
C CYS A 107 -18.01 6.33 6.90
N ALA A 108 -17.08 5.98 7.79
CA ALA A 108 -17.37 5.18 8.98
C ALA A 108 -18.33 5.89 9.93
N ALA A 109 -18.07 7.18 10.20
CA ALA A 109 -18.90 8.01 11.08
C ALA A 109 -20.35 8.20 10.54
N ASP A 110 -20.52 8.12 9.22
CA ASP A 110 -21.84 8.17 8.58
C ASP A 110 -22.54 6.79 8.49
N GLY A 111 -21.92 5.71 8.97
CA GLY A 111 -22.54 4.39 9.06
C GLY A 111 -22.41 3.52 7.79
N LEU A 112 -21.47 3.84 6.89
CA LEU A 112 -21.31 3.11 5.64
C LEU A 112 -21.03 1.61 5.86
N PHE A 113 -20.17 1.28 6.82
CA PHE A 113 -19.78 -0.11 7.10
C PHE A 113 -20.92 -0.90 7.76
N GLN A 114 -21.74 -0.27 8.59
CA GLN A 114 -22.94 -0.88 9.19
C GLN A 114 -23.97 -1.26 8.12
N VAL A 115 -24.16 -0.40 7.11
CA VAL A 115 -25.03 -0.70 5.96
C VAL A 115 -24.47 -1.85 5.16
N ALA A 116 -23.15 -1.89 4.92
CA ALA A 116 -22.48 -2.99 4.22
C ALA A 116 -22.66 -4.32 4.97
N GLY A 117 -22.48 -4.35 6.28
CA GLY A 117 -22.72 -5.53 7.11
C GLY A 117 -24.18 -5.99 7.08
N ALA A 118 -25.14 -5.07 7.19
CA ALA A 118 -26.57 -5.39 7.09
C ALA A 118 -26.94 -5.93 5.71
N TRP A 119 -26.30 -5.45 4.66
CA TRP A 119 -26.48 -5.98 3.30
C TRP A 119 -25.97 -7.42 3.20
N VAL A 120 -24.76 -7.72 3.73
CA VAL A 120 -24.21 -9.09 3.80
C VAL A 120 -25.16 -10.01 4.56
N ALA A 121 -25.65 -9.59 5.74
CA ALA A 121 -26.56 -10.39 6.57
C ALA A 121 -27.86 -10.74 5.83
N ARG A 122 -28.41 -9.80 5.08
CA ARG A 122 -29.63 -10.04 4.27
C ARG A 122 -29.36 -10.99 3.10
N TRP A 123 -28.24 -10.81 2.43
CA TRP A 123 -27.90 -11.61 1.24
C TRP A 123 -27.53 -13.04 1.59
N CYS A 124 -27.04 -13.30 2.81
CA CYS A 124 -26.62 -14.63 3.23
C CYS A 124 -27.80 -15.63 3.28
N GLY A 125 -29.01 -15.18 3.59
CA GLY A 125 -30.24 -15.99 3.57
C GLY A 125 -30.10 -17.31 4.30
N GLY A 126 -29.45 -17.34 5.47
CA GLY A 126 -29.20 -18.55 6.25
C GLY A 126 -28.08 -19.47 5.75
N SER A 127 -27.22 -19.00 4.82
CA SER A 127 -26.12 -19.79 4.28
C SER A 127 -24.75 -19.16 4.62
N ALA A 128 -23.93 -19.85 5.42
CA ALA A 128 -22.57 -19.41 5.74
C ALA A 128 -21.68 -19.25 4.48
N LYS A 129 -21.92 -20.07 3.44
CA LYS A 129 -21.22 -19.96 2.15
C LYS A 129 -21.57 -18.67 1.41
N ARG A 130 -22.86 -18.29 1.37
CA ARG A 130 -23.29 -17.01 0.78
C ARG A 130 -22.79 -15.82 1.59
N MET A 131 -22.76 -15.96 2.92
CA MET A 131 -22.19 -14.94 3.80
C MET A 131 -20.71 -14.70 3.49
N LEU A 132 -19.89 -15.75 3.34
CA LEU A 132 -18.49 -15.62 2.94
C LEU A 132 -18.37 -14.88 1.60
N GLY A 133 -19.17 -15.22 0.59
CA GLY A 133 -19.21 -14.52 -0.70
C GLY A 133 -19.56 -13.04 -0.57
N GLY A 134 -20.54 -12.71 0.30
CA GLY A 134 -20.90 -11.32 0.61
C GLY A 134 -19.77 -10.56 1.30
N VAL A 135 -19.08 -11.19 2.25
CA VAL A 135 -17.90 -10.60 2.92
C VAL A 135 -16.78 -10.36 1.91
N PHE A 136 -16.49 -11.33 1.03
CA PHE A 136 -15.50 -11.17 -0.04
C PHE A 136 -15.83 -9.98 -0.94
N ALA A 137 -17.09 -9.88 -1.42
CA ALA A 137 -17.51 -8.78 -2.28
C ALA A 137 -17.39 -7.41 -1.58
N VAL A 138 -17.91 -7.29 -0.34
CA VAL A 138 -17.85 -6.04 0.42
C VAL A 138 -16.42 -5.67 0.78
N ALA A 139 -15.62 -6.61 1.29
CA ALA A 139 -14.23 -6.33 1.65
C ALA A 139 -13.41 -5.95 0.42
N ALA A 140 -13.62 -6.60 -0.73
CA ALA A 140 -12.94 -6.25 -1.98
C ALA A 140 -13.25 -4.81 -2.42
N VAL A 141 -14.53 -4.42 -2.40
CA VAL A 141 -14.95 -3.05 -2.78
C VAL A 141 -14.44 -2.02 -1.77
N VAL A 142 -14.58 -2.29 -0.47
CA VAL A 142 -14.13 -1.38 0.60
C VAL A 142 -12.62 -1.18 0.52
N THR A 143 -11.85 -2.26 0.38
CA THR A 143 -10.38 -2.19 0.29
C THR A 143 -9.97 -1.39 -0.95
N ALA A 144 -10.55 -1.70 -2.12
CA ALA A 144 -10.21 -1.02 -3.36
C ALA A 144 -10.58 0.47 -3.34
N ALA A 145 -11.76 0.82 -2.80
CA ALA A 145 -12.30 2.18 -2.87
C ALA A 145 -11.81 3.11 -1.75
N LEU A 146 -11.57 2.57 -0.56
CA LEU A 146 -11.22 3.38 0.62
C LEU A 146 -9.81 3.10 1.14
N SER A 147 -9.51 1.91 1.61
CA SER A 147 -8.15 1.43 1.94
C SER A 147 -8.17 0.06 2.63
N LEU A 148 -6.99 -0.56 2.70
CA LEU A 148 -6.79 -1.77 3.51
C LEU A 148 -7.05 -1.52 5.00
N ASP A 149 -6.68 -0.34 5.52
CA ASP A 149 -6.88 0.02 6.93
C ASP A 149 -8.37 0.13 7.27
N ALA A 150 -9.18 0.69 6.35
CA ALA A 150 -10.64 0.73 6.49
C ALA A 150 -11.23 -0.68 6.62
N THR A 151 -10.75 -1.62 5.83
CA THR A 151 -11.20 -3.03 5.88
C THR A 151 -10.81 -3.68 7.22
N VAL A 152 -9.60 -3.46 7.68
CA VAL A 152 -9.11 -4.06 8.92
C VAL A 152 -9.79 -3.47 10.15
N VAL A 153 -9.80 -2.14 10.25
CA VAL A 153 -10.21 -1.46 11.49
C VAL A 153 -11.71 -1.24 11.56
N LEU A 154 -12.35 -0.95 10.42
CA LEU A 154 -13.75 -0.53 10.38
C LEU A 154 -14.69 -1.65 9.92
N LEU A 155 -14.30 -2.45 8.92
CA LEU A 155 -15.16 -3.51 8.41
C LEU A 155 -15.05 -4.79 9.25
N THR A 156 -13.88 -5.18 9.78
CA THR A 156 -13.71 -6.42 10.55
C THR A 156 -14.65 -6.51 11.76
N PRO A 157 -14.81 -5.48 12.62
CA PRO A 157 -15.77 -5.51 13.72
C PRO A 157 -17.21 -5.71 13.25
N VAL A 158 -17.57 -5.08 12.13
CA VAL A 158 -18.92 -5.18 11.56
C VAL A 158 -19.18 -6.60 11.03
N VAL A 159 -18.20 -7.19 10.35
CA VAL A 159 -18.27 -8.58 9.86
C VAL A 159 -18.38 -9.55 11.05
N PHE A 160 -17.62 -9.32 12.11
CA PHE A 160 -17.70 -10.11 13.33
C PHE A 160 -19.11 -10.06 13.96
N ALA A 161 -19.63 -8.86 14.17
CA ALA A 161 -20.99 -8.66 14.70
C ALA A 161 -22.06 -9.30 13.78
N THR A 162 -21.90 -9.14 12.45
CA THR A 162 -22.83 -9.72 11.47
C THR A 162 -22.82 -11.24 11.54
N ALA A 163 -21.65 -11.89 11.67
CA ALA A 163 -21.54 -13.34 11.82
C ALA A 163 -22.17 -13.83 13.13
N ALA A 164 -21.93 -13.11 14.23
CA ALA A 164 -22.53 -13.44 15.53
C ALA A 164 -24.06 -13.34 15.49
N HIS A 165 -24.62 -12.26 14.95
CA HIS A 165 -26.08 -12.12 14.80
C HIS A 165 -26.71 -13.19 13.89
N ALA A 166 -25.98 -13.61 12.86
CA ALA A 166 -26.43 -14.67 11.97
C ALA A 166 -26.26 -16.08 12.55
N GLY A 167 -25.66 -16.24 13.73
CA GLY A 167 -25.33 -17.56 14.31
C GLY A 167 -24.31 -18.34 13.47
N ALA A 168 -23.55 -17.67 12.63
CA ALA A 168 -22.50 -18.26 11.81
C ALA A 168 -21.17 -18.30 12.58
N ARG A 169 -20.32 -19.29 12.27
CA ARG A 169 -18.95 -19.26 12.76
C ARG A 169 -18.21 -18.07 12.17
N ALA A 170 -17.74 -17.15 13.03
CA ALA A 170 -17.12 -15.90 12.59
C ALA A 170 -15.77 -16.10 11.90
N ARG A 171 -15.06 -17.19 12.21
CA ARG A 171 -13.69 -17.45 11.79
C ARG A 171 -13.44 -17.31 10.27
N PRO A 172 -14.19 -17.96 9.35
CA PRO A 172 -13.97 -17.81 7.92
C PRO A 172 -14.12 -16.35 7.45
N GLN A 173 -15.15 -15.67 7.95
CA GLN A 173 -15.50 -14.30 7.56
C GLN A 173 -14.48 -13.28 8.03
N VAL A 174 -13.97 -13.45 9.24
CA VAL A 174 -13.01 -12.53 9.85
C VAL A 174 -11.60 -12.75 9.27
N TYR A 175 -11.21 -14.00 8.98
CA TYR A 175 -9.96 -14.27 8.26
C TYR A 175 -10.01 -13.69 6.83
N ALA A 176 -11.19 -13.70 6.19
CA ALA A 176 -11.37 -13.08 4.88
C ALA A 176 -11.08 -11.57 4.90
N THR A 177 -11.47 -10.84 5.97
CA THR A 177 -11.16 -9.40 6.04
C THR A 177 -9.66 -9.13 6.13
N ALA A 178 -8.87 -9.97 6.84
CA ALA A 178 -7.42 -9.82 6.91
C ALA A 178 -6.76 -10.06 5.54
N HIS A 179 -7.12 -11.16 4.89
CA HIS A 179 -6.56 -11.53 3.59
C HIS A 179 -6.93 -10.54 2.51
N LEU A 180 -8.21 -10.13 2.43
CA LEU A 180 -8.69 -9.18 1.43
C LEU A 180 -8.21 -7.75 1.69
N ALA A 181 -7.88 -7.36 2.93
CA ALA A 181 -7.22 -6.09 3.17
C ALA A 181 -5.91 -6.00 2.36
N ASN A 182 -5.14 -7.07 2.30
CA ASN A 182 -3.92 -7.12 1.49
C ASN A 182 -4.23 -7.42 0.00
N ALA A 183 -4.91 -8.53 -0.31
CA ALA A 183 -5.11 -8.98 -1.68
C ALA A 183 -6.00 -8.05 -2.51
N ALA A 184 -7.09 -7.54 -1.92
CA ALA A 184 -8.01 -6.67 -2.64
C ALA A 184 -7.52 -5.22 -2.74
N SER A 185 -6.38 -4.88 -2.15
CA SER A 185 -5.77 -3.56 -2.32
C SER A 185 -5.12 -3.36 -3.69
N LEU A 186 -4.90 -4.42 -4.48
CA LEU A 186 -4.16 -4.36 -5.74
C LEU A 186 -4.79 -3.46 -6.83
N LEU A 187 -6.11 -3.20 -6.80
CA LEU A 187 -6.84 -2.60 -7.92
C LEU A 187 -6.48 -1.14 -8.19
N LEU A 188 -6.49 -0.31 -7.16
CA LEU A 188 -6.36 1.14 -7.29
C LEU A 188 -5.15 1.68 -6.51
N PRO A 189 -4.51 2.75 -6.99
CA PRO A 189 -3.43 3.41 -6.25
C PRO A 189 -3.82 3.82 -4.83
N VAL A 190 -5.07 4.22 -4.62
CA VAL A 190 -5.62 4.73 -3.34
C VAL A 190 -5.82 3.65 -2.28
N SER A 191 -5.82 2.39 -2.68
CA SER A 191 -6.18 1.26 -1.81
C SER A 191 -5.15 0.97 -0.72
N ASN A 192 -3.89 1.33 -0.95
CA ASN A 192 -2.78 1.09 -0.05
C ASN A 192 -1.64 2.08 -0.31
N LEU A 193 -0.86 2.40 0.73
CA LEU A 193 0.34 3.21 0.59
C LEU A 193 1.38 2.57 -0.36
N THR A 194 1.55 1.25 -0.32
CA THR A 194 2.43 0.52 -1.25
C THR A 194 2.01 0.71 -2.70
N ASN A 195 0.70 0.77 -2.97
CA ASN A 195 0.16 1.05 -4.30
C ASN A 195 0.46 2.49 -4.75
N LEU A 196 0.31 3.47 -3.85
CA LEU A 196 0.65 4.86 -4.17
C LEU A 196 2.12 5.03 -4.53
N LEU A 197 3.01 4.37 -3.80
CA LEU A 197 4.45 4.36 -4.09
C LEU A 197 4.75 3.69 -5.43
N ALA A 198 4.18 2.52 -5.68
CA ALA A 198 4.35 1.80 -6.94
C ALA A 198 3.73 2.59 -8.12
N PHE A 199 2.58 3.21 -7.94
CA PHE A 199 1.94 4.08 -8.92
C PHE A 199 2.86 5.25 -9.30
N SER A 200 3.40 5.96 -8.31
CA SER A 200 4.35 7.05 -8.53
C SER A 200 5.62 6.61 -9.29
N ALA A 201 6.10 5.38 -9.03
CA ALA A 201 7.30 4.84 -9.65
C ALA A 201 7.05 4.19 -11.02
N SER A 202 5.80 3.80 -11.33
CA SER A 202 5.47 3.07 -12.56
C SER A 202 5.37 3.95 -13.81
N GLY A 203 5.21 5.26 -13.65
CA GLY A 203 4.95 6.20 -14.74
C GLY A 203 3.58 6.03 -15.42
N LEU A 204 2.70 5.17 -14.89
CA LEU A 204 1.37 4.92 -15.44
C LEU A 204 0.40 6.04 -15.08
N SER A 205 -0.61 6.25 -15.94
CA SER A 205 -1.80 6.99 -15.56
C SER A 205 -2.63 6.22 -14.53
N PHE A 206 -3.51 6.88 -13.79
CA PHE A 206 -4.42 6.21 -12.85
C PHE A 206 -5.26 5.11 -13.54
N LEU A 207 -5.75 5.41 -14.74
CA LEU A 207 -6.52 4.46 -15.55
C LEU A 207 -5.65 3.31 -16.08
N GLY A 208 -4.43 3.59 -16.53
CA GLY A 208 -3.46 2.58 -16.96
C GLY A 208 -3.10 1.61 -15.82
N PHE A 209 -2.86 2.15 -14.62
CA PHE A 209 -2.62 1.32 -13.44
C PHE A 209 -3.84 0.45 -13.11
N ALA A 210 -5.04 1.04 -13.03
CA ALA A 210 -6.26 0.30 -12.75
C ALA A 210 -6.57 -0.76 -13.82
N GLY A 211 -6.36 -0.43 -15.09
CA GLY A 211 -6.57 -1.35 -16.22
C GLY A 211 -5.64 -2.57 -16.16
N LEU A 212 -4.34 -2.35 -15.95
CA LEU A 212 -3.36 -3.44 -15.80
C LEU A 212 -3.59 -4.27 -14.55
N MET A 213 -4.02 -3.67 -13.44
CA MET A 213 -4.20 -4.36 -12.17
C MET A 213 -5.58 -4.98 -11.98
N ALA A 214 -6.57 -4.67 -12.84
CA ALA A 214 -7.95 -5.19 -12.71
C ALA A 214 -8.01 -6.72 -12.79
N VAL A 215 -7.34 -7.32 -13.79
CA VAL A 215 -7.34 -8.77 -13.97
C VAL A 215 -6.51 -9.48 -12.90
N PRO A 216 -5.27 -9.04 -12.56
CA PRO A 216 -4.53 -9.53 -11.39
C PRO A 216 -5.33 -9.50 -10.09
N TRP A 217 -5.99 -8.38 -9.79
CA TRP A 217 -6.86 -8.22 -8.63
C TRP A 217 -8.00 -9.23 -8.60
N LEU A 218 -8.73 -9.37 -9.71
CA LEU A 218 -9.85 -10.30 -9.80
C LEU A 218 -9.39 -11.76 -9.64
N VAL A 219 -8.30 -12.13 -10.29
CA VAL A 219 -7.69 -13.48 -10.21
C VAL A 219 -7.27 -13.78 -8.77
N ALA A 220 -6.59 -12.85 -8.09
CA ALA A 220 -6.20 -13.03 -6.70
C ALA A 220 -7.40 -13.28 -5.80
N ILE A 221 -8.46 -12.47 -5.90
CA ILE A 221 -9.68 -12.62 -5.08
C ILE A 221 -10.40 -13.94 -5.35
N LEU A 222 -10.54 -14.34 -6.62
CA LEU A 222 -11.24 -15.57 -6.99
C LEU A 222 -10.49 -16.82 -6.51
N LEU A 223 -9.16 -16.85 -6.67
CA LEU A 223 -8.33 -17.93 -6.17
C LEU A 223 -8.39 -18.00 -4.64
N GLU A 224 -8.29 -16.87 -3.97
CA GLU A 224 -8.39 -16.79 -2.51
C GLU A 224 -9.76 -17.27 -2.02
N TYR A 225 -10.86 -16.84 -2.67
CA TYR A 225 -12.21 -17.32 -2.37
C TYR A 225 -12.34 -18.83 -2.51
N GLY A 226 -11.76 -19.41 -3.57
CA GLY A 226 -11.75 -20.85 -3.79
C GLY A 226 -11.05 -21.60 -2.66
N VAL A 227 -9.85 -21.13 -2.28
CA VAL A 227 -9.08 -21.69 -1.15
C VAL A 227 -9.85 -21.55 0.16
N PHE A 228 -10.44 -20.39 0.46
CA PHE A 228 -11.23 -20.18 1.66
C PHE A 228 -12.42 -21.15 1.75
N ARG A 229 -13.13 -21.38 0.66
CA ARG A 229 -14.24 -22.32 0.61
C ARG A 229 -13.80 -23.78 0.87
N ALA A 230 -12.62 -24.15 0.38
CA ALA A 230 -12.06 -25.48 0.60
C ALA A 230 -11.52 -25.64 2.02
N TYR A 231 -10.76 -24.67 2.50
CA TYR A 231 -10.11 -24.72 3.81
C TYR A 231 -11.11 -24.68 4.96
N PHE A 232 -12.14 -23.82 4.88
CA PHE A 232 -13.17 -23.66 5.90
C PHE A 232 -14.45 -24.45 5.61
N ARG A 233 -14.37 -25.54 4.81
CA ARG A 233 -15.55 -26.32 4.40
C ARG A 233 -16.42 -26.78 5.56
N GLU A 234 -15.82 -27.15 6.70
CA GLU A 234 -16.51 -27.61 7.90
C GLU A 234 -17.21 -26.46 8.65
N ASP A 235 -16.53 -25.29 8.76
CA ASP A 235 -17.13 -24.11 9.35
C ASP A 235 -18.28 -23.56 8.50
N LEU A 236 -18.18 -23.70 7.18
CA LEU A 236 -19.19 -23.25 6.21
C LEU A 236 -20.35 -24.26 6.01
N ALA A 237 -20.17 -25.49 6.44
CA ALA A 237 -21.23 -26.52 6.46
C ALA A 237 -22.12 -26.39 7.70
N ALA A 238 -21.61 -25.81 8.79
CA ALA A 238 -22.41 -25.51 9.97
C ALA A 238 -23.53 -24.53 9.56
N GLY A 239 -24.78 -24.93 9.80
CA GLY A 239 -25.95 -24.12 9.47
C GLY A 239 -25.90 -22.76 10.18
N VAL A 240 -26.44 -21.75 9.53
CA VAL A 240 -26.70 -20.42 10.12
C VAL A 240 -28.03 -20.51 10.83
N ALA A 241 -28.07 -20.23 12.13
CA ALA A 241 -29.33 -20.17 12.86
C ALA A 241 -30.22 -19.08 12.22
N ALA A 242 -31.50 -19.36 12.09
CA ALA A 242 -32.48 -18.34 11.66
C ALA A 242 -32.62 -17.28 12.76
N GLY A 243 -31.68 -16.36 12.83
CA GLY A 243 -31.72 -15.21 13.73
C GLY A 243 -32.69 -14.15 13.22
N GLU A 244 -33.11 -13.26 14.11
CA GLU A 244 -33.88 -12.07 13.75
C GLU A 244 -33.09 -11.26 12.70
N ARG A 245 -33.77 -10.85 11.63
CA ARG A 245 -33.17 -10.00 10.61
C ARG A 245 -32.77 -8.66 11.24
N PRO A 246 -31.49 -8.27 11.22
CA PRO A 246 -31.09 -7.01 11.81
C PRO A 246 -31.86 -5.84 11.17
N ALA A 247 -32.28 -4.89 11.99
CA ALA A 247 -32.90 -3.68 11.50
C ALA A 247 -32.01 -3.01 10.45
N THR A 248 -32.62 -2.56 9.35
CA THR A 248 -31.87 -1.97 8.24
C THR A 248 -31.41 -0.57 8.66
N PRO A 249 -30.11 -0.31 8.83
CA PRO A 249 -29.65 1.05 9.09
C PRO A 249 -29.96 1.94 7.89
N ARG A 250 -30.22 3.22 8.14
CA ARG A 250 -30.46 4.18 7.06
C ARG A 250 -29.24 4.27 6.16
N THR A 251 -29.44 4.03 4.87
CA THR A 251 -28.36 4.12 3.88
C THR A 251 -27.83 5.54 3.78
N PRO A 252 -26.54 5.79 3.98
CA PRO A 252 -25.95 7.14 3.90
C PRO A 252 -25.75 7.53 2.43
N LEU A 253 -26.85 7.84 1.74
CA LEU A 253 -26.86 8.09 0.30
C LEU A 253 -25.85 9.17 -0.13
N LEU A 254 -25.80 10.29 0.63
CA LEU A 254 -24.83 11.35 0.31
C LEU A 254 -23.39 10.85 0.38
N THR A 255 -23.05 10.06 1.41
CA THR A 255 -21.71 9.49 1.56
C THR A 255 -21.37 8.56 0.40
N LEU A 256 -22.31 7.71 -0.03
CA LEU A 256 -22.15 6.86 -1.21
C LEU A 256 -21.95 7.68 -2.50
N VAL A 257 -22.74 8.73 -2.68
CA VAL A 257 -22.61 9.64 -3.84
C VAL A 257 -21.24 10.34 -3.81
N VAL A 258 -20.81 10.87 -2.65
CA VAL A 258 -19.51 11.54 -2.53
C VAL A 258 -18.36 10.57 -2.78
N VAL A 259 -18.41 9.35 -2.25
CA VAL A 259 -17.38 8.32 -2.53
C VAL A 259 -17.38 7.97 -4.02
N GLY A 260 -18.55 7.76 -4.63
CA GLY A 260 -18.65 7.50 -6.07
C GLY A 260 -18.09 8.65 -6.92
N LEU A 261 -18.40 9.91 -6.57
CA LEU A 261 -17.86 11.09 -7.25
C LEU A 261 -16.36 11.25 -7.01
N THR A 262 -15.85 10.91 -5.82
CA THR A 262 -14.40 10.92 -5.55
C THR A 262 -13.68 9.89 -6.40
N LEU A 263 -14.21 8.66 -6.50
CA LEU A 263 -13.65 7.62 -7.38
C LEU A 263 -13.69 8.05 -8.85
N ALA A 264 -14.82 8.59 -9.32
CA ALA A 264 -14.91 9.16 -10.68
C ALA A 264 -13.92 10.33 -10.85
N GLY A 265 -13.77 11.15 -9.82
CA GLY A 265 -12.79 12.23 -9.77
C GLY A 265 -11.34 11.78 -9.95
N PHE A 266 -10.95 10.61 -9.41
CA PHE A 266 -9.61 10.05 -9.65
C PHE A 266 -9.35 9.76 -11.13
N PHE A 267 -10.35 9.27 -11.86
CA PHE A 267 -10.24 9.08 -13.30
C PHE A 267 -10.19 10.41 -14.04
N LEU A 268 -11.07 11.34 -13.70
CA LEU A 268 -11.15 12.64 -14.38
C LEU A 268 -9.91 13.50 -14.16
N THR A 269 -9.37 13.54 -12.94
CA THR A 269 -8.12 14.25 -12.64
C THR A 269 -6.94 13.64 -13.39
N SER A 270 -6.89 12.30 -13.49
CA SER A 270 -5.86 11.61 -14.26
C SER A 270 -5.93 11.97 -15.76
N LEU A 271 -7.13 12.02 -16.34
CA LEU A 271 -7.32 12.44 -17.74
C LEU A 271 -6.94 13.90 -17.97
N ALA A 272 -7.14 14.75 -16.96
CA ALA A 272 -6.78 16.17 -17.00
C ALA A 272 -5.30 16.45 -16.67
N GLY A 273 -4.49 15.41 -16.39
CA GLY A 273 -3.09 15.56 -15.95
C GLY A 273 -2.95 16.18 -14.56
N LEU A 274 -4.02 16.14 -13.75
CA LEU A 274 -4.04 16.62 -12.37
C LEU A 274 -3.79 15.46 -11.39
N GLU A 275 -3.27 15.78 -10.20
CA GLU A 275 -3.08 14.77 -9.16
C GLU A 275 -4.42 14.27 -8.60
N PRO A 276 -4.61 12.94 -8.40
CA PRO A 276 -5.81 12.38 -7.80
C PRO A 276 -6.12 12.92 -6.39
N ALA A 277 -5.13 13.44 -5.69
CA ALA A 277 -5.28 14.08 -4.37
C ALA A 277 -6.35 15.19 -4.35
N TRP A 278 -6.55 15.91 -5.45
CA TRP A 278 -7.59 16.95 -5.56
C TRP A 278 -9.00 16.38 -5.45
N ALA A 279 -9.26 15.22 -6.03
CA ALA A 279 -10.56 14.55 -5.91
C ALA A 279 -10.80 14.05 -4.46
N ALA A 280 -9.78 13.50 -3.82
CA ALA A 280 -9.85 13.11 -2.41
C ALA A 280 -10.11 14.32 -1.50
N LEU A 281 -9.43 15.42 -1.75
CA LEU A 281 -9.65 16.67 -1.01
C LEU A 281 -11.10 17.17 -1.16
N GLY A 282 -11.65 17.13 -2.37
CA GLY A 282 -13.06 17.45 -2.64
C GLY A 282 -14.02 16.59 -1.80
N GLY A 283 -13.81 15.27 -1.76
CA GLY A 283 -14.58 14.36 -0.92
C GLY A 283 -14.49 14.68 0.58
N VAL A 284 -13.28 14.94 1.08
CA VAL A 284 -13.04 15.33 2.48
C VAL A 284 -13.70 16.67 2.81
N VAL A 285 -13.62 17.67 1.93
CA VAL A 285 -14.23 18.99 2.13
C VAL A 285 -15.76 18.86 2.24
N VAL A 286 -16.39 18.08 1.35
CA VAL A 286 -17.85 17.90 1.35
C VAL A 286 -18.30 17.12 2.60
N LEU A 287 -17.74 15.94 2.89
CA LEU A 287 -18.15 15.14 4.03
C LEU A 287 -17.70 15.75 5.36
N GLY A 288 -16.48 16.26 5.44
CA GLY A 288 -15.91 16.90 6.62
C GLY A 288 -16.62 18.20 6.97
N GLY A 289 -16.85 19.08 5.96
CA GLY A 289 -17.61 20.31 6.13
C GLY A 289 -19.02 20.05 6.66
N ARG A 290 -19.73 19.06 6.07
CA ARG A 290 -21.04 18.62 6.56
C ARG A 290 -20.98 18.09 7.99
N ALA A 291 -19.97 17.29 8.34
CA ALA A 291 -19.81 16.73 9.67
C ALA A 291 -19.54 17.82 10.71
N LEU A 292 -18.73 18.84 10.35
CA LEU A 292 -18.46 20.02 11.19
C LEU A 292 -19.72 20.87 11.41
N VAL A 293 -20.43 21.22 10.35
CA VAL A 293 -21.67 22.03 10.43
C VAL A 293 -22.74 21.33 11.26
N ARG A 294 -22.82 20.00 11.20
CA ARG A 294 -23.76 19.21 11.99
C ARG A 294 -23.29 18.89 13.42
N GLY A 295 -22.14 19.39 13.83
CA GLY A 295 -21.57 19.12 15.14
C GLY A 295 -21.19 17.66 15.39
N ARG A 296 -21.08 16.82 14.33
CA ARG A 296 -20.74 15.39 14.45
C ARG A 296 -19.25 15.15 14.64
N THR A 297 -18.42 16.12 14.25
CA THR A 297 -16.97 16.09 14.45
C THR A 297 -16.47 17.49 14.82
N THR A 298 -15.21 17.56 15.25
CA THR A 298 -14.50 18.81 15.52
C THR A 298 -13.29 18.92 14.59
N PRO A 299 -12.76 20.14 14.31
CA PRO A 299 -11.56 20.30 13.48
C PRO A 299 -10.39 19.45 14.00
N ARG A 300 -10.21 19.38 15.32
CA ARG A 300 -9.16 18.56 15.95
C ARG A 300 -9.35 17.05 15.65
N ARG A 301 -10.58 16.53 15.74
CA ARG A 301 -10.88 15.13 15.41
C ARG A 301 -10.70 14.86 13.94
N LEU A 302 -11.08 15.80 13.08
CA LEU A 302 -10.91 15.69 11.64
C LEU A 302 -9.42 15.60 11.26
N VAL A 303 -8.56 16.47 11.81
CA VAL A 303 -7.10 16.40 11.62
C VAL A 303 -6.54 15.11 12.21
N ALA A 304 -7.00 14.66 13.37
CA ALA A 304 -6.56 13.41 13.97
C ALA A 304 -6.89 12.19 13.09
N SER A 305 -7.98 12.24 12.30
CA SER A 305 -8.35 11.16 11.39
C SER A 305 -7.39 11.02 10.18
N ALA A 306 -6.57 12.04 9.89
CA ALA A 306 -5.46 11.94 8.94
C ALA A 306 -4.29 11.10 9.46
N ALA A 307 -4.34 10.63 10.71
CA ALA A 307 -3.26 9.87 11.38
C ALA A 307 -1.87 10.52 11.24
N PRO A 308 -1.67 11.78 11.71
CA PRO A 308 -0.45 12.55 11.43
C PRO A 308 0.83 11.87 11.94
N LEU A 309 0.77 11.13 13.04
CA LEU A 309 1.92 10.37 13.55
C LEU A 309 2.27 9.18 12.64
N PHE A 310 1.28 8.56 12.00
CA PHE A 310 1.53 7.54 10.99
C PHE A 310 2.13 8.15 9.72
N CYS A 311 1.65 9.31 9.28
CA CYS A 311 2.24 10.05 8.16
C CYS A 311 3.72 10.41 8.44
N LEU A 312 4.00 10.89 9.65
CA LEU A 312 5.38 11.18 10.07
C LEU A 312 6.26 9.92 10.15
N PHE A 313 5.70 8.81 10.63
CA PHE A 313 6.38 7.51 10.59
C PHE A 313 6.79 7.11 9.16
N VAL A 314 5.87 7.25 8.18
CA VAL A 314 6.15 6.91 6.78
C VAL A 314 7.29 7.75 6.21
N LEU A 315 7.30 9.06 6.46
CA LEU A 315 8.36 9.96 6.00
C LEU A 315 9.71 9.58 6.63
N ALA A 316 9.74 9.37 7.95
CA ALA A 316 10.95 8.98 8.66
C ALA A 316 11.46 7.60 8.22
N LEU A 317 10.57 6.63 8.05
CA LEU A 317 10.91 5.30 7.54
C LEU A 317 11.51 5.37 6.14
N GLY A 318 10.97 6.24 5.27
CA GLY A 318 11.53 6.50 3.95
C GLY A 318 12.99 6.93 4.00
N VAL A 319 13.36 7.82 4.93
CA VAL A 319 14.75 8.25 5.15
C VAL A 319 15.62 7.09 5.66
N VAL A 320 15.10 6.29 6.61
CA VAL A 320 15.83 5.12 7.14
C VAL A 320 16.10 4.10 6.03
N VAL A 321 15.08 3.79 5.19
CA VAL A 321 15.24 2.86 4.06
C VAL A 321 16.19 3.42 3.02
N GLN A 322 16.13 4.72 2.72
CA GLN A 322 17.07 5.38 1.81
C GLN A 322 18.53 5.22 2.29
N ALA A 323 18.79 5.31 3.60
CA ALA A 323 20.11 5.06 4.13
C ALA A 323 20.57 3.60 3.91
N VAL A 324 19.68 2.62 4.12
CA VAL A 324 19.99 1.20 3.89
C VAL A 324 20.26 0.90 2.42
N VAL A 325 19.41 1.42 1.52
CA VAL A 325 19.57 1.23 0.07
C VAL A 325 20.87 1.86 -0.43
N GLY A 326 21.13 3.12 -0.04
CA GLY A 326 22.35 3.85 -0.48
C GLY A 326 23.65 3.29 0.07
N ASN A 327 23.62 2.55 1.20
CA ASN A 327 24.82 2.00 1.83
C ASN A 327 25.12 0.52 1.47
N GLY A 328 24.43 -0.07 0.48
CA GLY A 328 24.85 -1.40 -0.02
C GLY A 328 23.73 -2.35 -0.39
N LEU A 329 22.53 -2.18 0.15
CA LEU A 329 21.40 -3.08 -0.14
C LEU A 329 21.05 -3.09 -1.64
N GLU A 330 21.22 -1.96 -2.32
CA GLU A 330 20.99 -1.84 -3.77
C GLU A 330 21.86 -2.82 -4.56
N HIS A 331 23.15 -2.94 -4.23
CA HIS A 331 24.06 -3.87 -4.89
C HIS A 331 23.67 -5.33 -4.63
N GLY A 332 23.33 -5.66 -3.38
CA GLY A 332 22.91 -7.02 -3.00
C GLY A 332 21.59 -7.45 -3.66
N LEU A 333 20.57 -6.61 -3.62
CA LEU A 333 19.28 -6.90 -4.22
C LEU A 333 19.31 -6.81 -5.75
N GLY A 334 20.12 -5.91 -6.35
CA GLY A 334 20.22 -5.74 -7.77
C GLY A 334 20.65 -7.02 -8.51
N HIS A 335 21.50 -7.85 -7.88
CA HIS A 335 21.86 -9.17 -8.42
C HIS A 335 20.74 -10.22 -8.32
N LEU A 336 19.80 -10.05 -7.40
CA LEU A 336 18.69 -10.98 -7.19
C LEU A 336 17.44 -10.63 -8.03
N VAL A 337 17.37 -9.39 -8.54
CA VAL A 337 16.24 -8.94 -9.36
C VAL A 337 16.51 -9.30 -10.82
N PRO A 338 15.77 -10.24 -11.42
CA PRO A 338 15.97 -10.59 -12.83
C PRO A 338 15.50 -9.45 -13.73
N ALA A 339 16.26 -9.22 -14.80
CA ALA A 339 15.91 -8.25 -15.82
C ALA A 339 14.83 -8.80 -16.77
N GLY A 340 13.99 -7.90 -17.31
CA GLY A 340 13.02 -8.17 -18.37
C GLY A 340 11.60 -8.48 -17.90
N ASP A 341 10.69 -8.58 -18.88
CA ASP A 341 9.23 -8.70 -18.69
C ASP A 341 8.72 -10.12 -18.98
N SER A 342 9.57 -11.15 -18.87
CA SER A 342 9.11 -12.53 -18.99
C SER A 342 8.27 -12.90 -17.77
N PHE A 343 7.33 -13.83 -17.92
CA PHE A 343 6.54 -14.35 -16.81
C PHE A 343 7.43 -14.82 -15.64
N VAL A 344 8.51 -15.52 -15.95
CA VAL A 344 9.44 -16.04 -14.93
C VAL A 344 10.16 -14.90 -14.21
N SER A 345 10.61 -13.87 -14.94
CA SER A 345 11.24 -12.69 -14.33
C SER A 345 10.27 -11.95 -13.41
N LEU A 346 9.06 -11.67 -13.87
CA LEU A 346 8.02 -11.00 -13.08
C LEU A 346 7.63 -11.83 -11.84
N LEU A 347 7.51 -13.16 -11.98
CA LEU A 347 7.21 -14.05 -10.87
C LEU A 347 8.33 -14.08 -9.84
N ALA A 348 9.59 -14.07 -10.29
CA ALA A 348 10.74 -14.01 -9.39
C ALA A 348 10.80 -12.67 -8.62
N VAL A 349 10.52 -11.54 -9.29
CA VAL A 349 10.39 -10.22 -8.63
C VAL A 349 9.26 -10.24 -7.60
N ALA A 350 8.08 -10.77 -7.97
CA ALA A 350 6.95 -10.88 -7.05
C ALA A 350 7.25 -11.80 -5.87
N GLY A 351 7.93 -12.93 -6.10
CA GLY A 351 8.38 -13.86 -5.06
C GLY A 351 9.38 -13.23 -4.10
N LEU A 352 10.39 -12.53 -4.62
CA LEU A 352 11.36 -11.79 -3.81
C LEU A 352 10.65 -10.71 -2.96
N ALA A 353 9.75 -9.97 -3.57
CA ALA A 353 8.97 -8.93 -2.89
C ALA A 353 8.09 -9.51 -1.78
N ALA A 354 7.44 -10.65 -2.02
CA ALA A 354 6.65 -11.36 -1.03
C ALA A 354 7.52 -11.85 0.14
N LEU A 355 8.71 -12.38 -0.14
CA LEU A 355 9.66 -12.80 0.88
C LEU A 355 10.11 -11.62 1.75
N LEU A 356 10.56 -10.54 1.10
CA LEU A 356 10.99 -9.32 1.81
C LEU A 356 9.87 -8.73 2.66
N ALA A 357 8.63 -8.69 2.15
CA ALA A 357 7.49 -8.21 2.92
C ALA A 357 7.28 -9.00 4.23
N ASN A 358 7.52 -10.30 4.23
CA ASN A 358 7.42 -11.11 5.44
C ASN A 358 8.61 -10.99 6.40
N VAL A 359 9.78 -10.58 5.89
CA VAL A 359 11.00 -10.37 6.70
C VAL A 359 11.04 -8.97 7.31
N ILE A 360 10.78 -7.93 6.49
CA ILE A 360 10.97 -6.53 6.89
C ILE A 360 9.67 -5.70 6.83
N ASN A 361 8.50 -6.34 6.65
CA ASN A 361 7.21 -5.70 6.40
C ASN A 361 7.05 -5.14 4.98
N ASN A 362 5.78 -5.02 4.51
CA ASN A 362 5.47 -4.62 3.13
C ASN A 362 5.95 -3.20 2.76
N LEU A 363 5.84 -2.23 3.67
CA LEU A 363 6.21 -0.84 3.38
C LEU A 363 7.73 -0.67 3.20
N PRO A 364 8.61 -1.12 4.10
CA PRO A 364 10.06 -1.10 3.85
C PRO A 364 10.45 -1.92 2.62
N ALA A 365 9.79 -3.07 2.39
CA ALA A 365 10.08 -3.93 1.25
C ALA A 365 9.84 -3.20 -0.08
N VAL A 366 8.70 -2.52 -0.23
CA VAL A 366 8.42 -1.75 -1.45
C VAL A 366 9.37 -0.56 -1.61
N LEU A 367 9.65 0.18 -0.53
CA LEU A 367 10.60 1.30 -0.57
C LEU A 367 12.01 0.87 -0.97
N ALA A 368 12.46 -0.32 -0.54
CA ALA A 368 13.76 -0.87 -0.92
C ALA A 368 13.80 -1.40 -2.35
N LEU A 369 12.70 -2.00 -2.84
CA LEU A 369 12.65 -2.61 -4.16
C LEU A 369 12.39 -1.60 -5.28
N LEU A 370 11.56 -0.57 -5.06
CA LEU A 370 11.16 0.37 -6.11
C LEU A 370 12.35 1.02 -6.83
N PRO A 371 13.42 1.52 -6.19
CA PRO A 371 14.56 2.08 -6.89
C PRO A 371 15.24 1.08 -7.84
N ILE A 372 15.20 -0.21 -7.50
CA ILE A 372 15.86 -1.29 -8.23
C ILE A 372 15.00 -1.75 -9.42
N VAL A 373 13.66 -1.84 -9.24
CA VAL A 373 12.77 -2.37 -10.27
C VAL A 373 12.22 -1.27 -11.21
N ALA A 374 12.16 -0.01 -10.77
CA ALA A 374 11.60 1.09 -11.57
C ALA A 374 12.30 1.31 -12.92
N PRO A 375 13.65 1.18 -13.05
CA PRO A 375 14.30 1.27 -14.34
C PRO A 375 13.83 0.22 -15.35
N GLY A 376 13.29 -0.92 -14.90
CA GLY A 376 12.68 -1.95 -15.74
C GLY A 376 11.27 -1.62 -16.24
N GLY A 377 10.70 -0.47 -15.88
CA GLY A 377 9.37 -0.04 -16.29
C GLY A 377 8.21 -0.57 -15.43
N ALA A 378 6.99 -0.44 -15.94
CA ALA A 378 5.77 -0.76 -15.19
C ALA A 378 5.66 -2.24 -14.80
N GLY A 379 6.10 -3.16 -15.64
CA GLY A 379 6.01 -4.61 -15.40
C GLY A 379 6.66 -5.05 -14.09
N PRO A 380 7.98 -4.86 -13.91
CA PRO A 380 8.67 -5.19 -12.66
C PRO A 380 8.17 -4.42 -11.43
N VAL A 381 7.77 -3.16 -11.59
CA VAL A 381 7.17 -2.36 -10.51
C VAL A 381 5.86 -2.98 -10.01
N LEU A 382 4.96 -3.34 -10.93
CA LEU A 382 3.67 -3.96 -10.59
C LEU A 382 3.84 -5.40 -10.10
N ALA A 383 4.84 -6.13 -10.59
CA ALA A 383 5.19 -7.45 -10.05
C ALA A 383 5.68 -7.36 -8.59
N ALA A 384 6.55 -6.39 -8.29
CA ALA A 384 6.96 -6.11 -6.91
C ALA A 384 5.76 -5.73 -6.03
N LEU A 385 4.84 -4.91 -6.56
CA LEU A 385 3.60 -4.55 -5.86
C LEU A 385 2.72 -5.77 -5.54
N ILE A 386 2.53 -6.68 -6.51
CA ILE A 386 1.82 -7.94 -6.30
C ILE A 386 2.46 -8.71 -5.15
N GLY A 387 3.79 -8.82 -5.14
CA GLY A 387 4.52 -9.50 -4.09
C GLY A 387 4.35 -8.90 -2.70
N VAL A 388 4.53 -7.58 -2.56
CA VAL A 388 4.42 -6.91 -1.25
C VAL A 388 2.99 -6.82 -0.72
N ASN A 389 1.98 -6.97 -1.57
CA ASN A 389 0.59 -6.97 -1.15
C ASN A 389 0.04 -8.38 -0.87
N LEU A 390 0.37 -9.38 -1.68
CA LEU A 390 -0.09 -10.76 -1.45
C LEU A 390 0.76 -11.50 -0.43
N GLY A 391 2.08 -11.28 -0.42
CA GLY A 391 3.03 -11.91 0.49
C GLY A 391 2.65 -11.85 1.97
N PRO A 392 2.21 -10.69 2.49
CA PRO A 392 1.84 -10.52 3.90
C PRO A 392 0.76 -11.47 4.42
N ASN A 393 0.00 -12.11 3.55
CA ASN A 393 -0.96 -13.13 3.95
C ASN A 393 -0.30 -14.45 4.44
N LEU A 394 1.04 -14.58 4.38
CA LEU A 394 1.79 -15.71 4.96
C LEU A 394 1.98 -15.59 6.46
N THR A 395 2.29 -14.39 6.97
CA THR A 395 2.63 -14.18 8.38
C THR A 395 2.02 -12.90 8.93
N TYR A 396 1.87 -12.83 10.26
CA TYR A 396 1.39 -11.60 10.88
C TYR A 396 2.33 -10.40 10.71
N ALA A 397 3.63 -10.66 10.58
CA ALA A 397 4.65 -9.60 10.46
C ALA A 397 4.69 -8.96 9.07
N GLY A 398 4.13 -9.62 8.06
CA GLY A 398 4.21 -9.18 6.67
C GLY A 398 3.54 -7.82 6.39
N SER A 399 2.53 -7.43 7.19
CA SER A 399 1.83 -6.15 7.06
C SER A 399 1.42 -5.60 8.43
N LEU A 400 1.50 -4.29 8.60
CA LEU A 400 0.95 -3.61 9.77
C LEU A 400 -0.58 -3.80 9.87
N ALA A 401 -1.25 -3.89 8.74
CA ALA A 401 -2.69 -4.18 8.69
C ALA A 401 -3.02 -5.53 9.34
N THR A 402 -2.23 -6.57 9.09
CA THR A 402 -2.44 -7.89 9.70
C THR A 402 -2.24 -7.86 11.22
N LEU A 403 -1.27 -7.07 11.70
CA LEU A 403 -1.08 -6.84 13.14
C LEU A 403 -2.26 -6.07 13.77
N LEU A 404 -2.78 -5.05 13.09
CA LEU A 404 -3.98 -4.32 13.51
C LEU A 404 -5.20 -5.23 13.53
N TRP A 405 -5.39 -6.07 12.50
CA TRP A 405 -6.45 -7.06 12.45
C TRP A 405 -6.41 -8.01 13.66
N ARG A 406 -5.23 -8.54 14.00
CA ARG A 406 -5.04 -9.38 15.17
C ARG A 406 -5.45 -8.68 16.47
N ARG A 407 -5.14 -7.40 16.59
CA ARG A 407 -5.53 -6.59 17.73
C ARG A 407 -7.05 -6.41 17.81
N VAL A 408 -7.70 -6.09 16.69
CA VAL A 408 -9.17 -5.98 16.59
C VAL A 408 -9.84 -7.29 17.02
N LEU A 409 -9.32 -8.45 16.60
CA LEU A 409 -9.83 -9.74 17.05
C LEU A 409 -9.71 -9.92 18.56
N HIS A 410 -8.54 -9.60 19.10
CA HIS A 410 -8.28 -9.75 20.53
C HIS A 410 -9.22 -8.87 21.39
N GLU A 411 -9.50 -7.65 20.94
CA GLU A 411 -10.46 -6.74 21.56
C GLU A 411 -11.90 -7.30 21.55
N HIS A 412 -12.23 -8.18 20.61
CA HIS A 412 -13.52 -8.89 20.52
C HIS A 412 -13.51 -10.28 21.17
N GLY A 413 -12.48 -10.61 21.97
CA GLY A 413 -12.40 -11.89 22.70
C GLY A 413 -11.97 -13.08 21.85
N GLU A 414 -11.63 -12.87 20.58
CA GLU A 414 -11.19 -13.94 19.67
C GLU A 414 -9.66 -14.02 19.61
N ARG A 415 -9.15 -15.25 19.59
CA ARG A 415 -7.72 -15.51 19.43
C ARG A 415 -7.44 -16.07 18.05
N SER A 416 -6.75 -15.31 17.22
CA SER A 416 -6.23 -15.86 15.97
C SER A 416 -5.06 -16.79 16.26
N SER A 417 -5.08 -17.99 15.67
CA SER A 417 -3.96 -18.91 15.72
C SER A 417 -2.96 -18.57 14.62
N LEU A 418 -1.69 -18.32 14.99
CA LEU A 418 -0.61 -18.10 14.02
C LEU A 418 -0.50 -19.27 13.04
N GLY A 419 -0.55 -20.51 13.56
CA GLY A 419 -0.48 -21.71 12.73
C GLY A 419 -1.62 -21.81 11.72
N ALA A 420 -2.86 -21.44 12.10
CA ALA A 420 -3.99 -21.43 11.17
C ALA A 420 -3.85 -20.33 10.10
N PHE A 421 -3.41 -19.15 10.49
CA PHE A 421 -3.17 -18.04 9.56
C PHE A 421 -2.07 -18.40 8.54
N THR A 422 -0.93 -18.90 9.02
CA THR A 422 0.18 -19.31 8.15
C THR A 422 -0.17 -20.49 7.24
N ARG A 423 -0.91 -21.51 7.74
CA ARG A 423 -1.38 -22.63 6.90
C ARG A 423 -2.29 -22.14 5.77
N LEU A 424 -3.22 -21.23 6.08
CA LEU A 424 -4.09 -20.63 5.07
C LEU A 424 -3.26 -19.82 4.08
N GLY A 425 -2.30 -19.01 4.56
CA GLY A 425 -1.37 -18.24 3.74
C GLY A 425 -0.51 -19.11 2.81
N LEU A 426 -0.01 -20.26 3.28
CA LEU A 426 0.74 -21.20 2.45
C LEU A 426 -0.09 -21.79 1.30
N LEU A 427 -1.40 -21.86 1.45
CA LEU A 427 -2.31 -22.28 0.39
C LEU A 427 -2.70 -21.13 -0.55
N THR A 428 -2.94 -19.94 0.00
CA THR A 428 -3.41 -18.79 -0.79
C THR A 428 -2.27 -18.09 -1.53
N VAL A 429 -1.17 -17.75 -0.83
CA VAL A 429 -0.13 -16.86 -1.38
C VAL A 429 0.57 -17.42 -2.62
N PRO A 430 1.03 -18.68 -2.68
CA PRO A 430 1.66 -19.17 -3.90
C PRO A 430 0.70 -19.17 -5.11
N LEU A 431 -0.55 -19.53 -4.89
CA LEU A 431 -1.57 -19.58 -5.96
C LEU A 431 -1.92 -18.17 -6.44
N THR A 432 -2.20 -17.24 -5.53
CA THR A 432 -2.57 -15.88 -5.87
C THR A 432 -1.40 -15.12 -6.47
N LEU A 433 -0.18 -15.32 -5.98
CA LEU A 433 1.04 -14.72 -6.52
C LEU A 433 1.27 -15.16 -7.97
N ALA A 434 1.25 -16.48 -8.23
CA ALA A 434 1.42 -17.01 -9.58
C ALA A 434 0.30 -16.57 -10.52
N GLY A 435 -0.97 -16.66 -10.08
CA GLY A 435 -2.13 -16.27 -10.88
C GLY A 435 -2.18 -14.78 -11.18
N ALA A 436 -1.96 -13.92 -10.19
CA ALA A 436 -1.95 -12.47 -10.38
C ALA A 436 -0.78 -12.02 -11.27
N THR A 437 0.41 -12.61 -11.10
CA THR A 437 1.57 -12.30 -11.95
C THR A 437 1.36 -12.78 -13.39
N ALA A 438 0.73 -13.94 -13.58
CA ALA A 438 0.38 -14.42 -14.93
C ALA A 438 -0.62 -13.48 -15.62
N ALA A 439 -1.61 -13.00 -14.88
CA ALA A 439 -2.58 -12.02 -15.37
C ALA A 439 -1.91 -10.68 -15.71
N LEU A 440 -0.98 -10.19 -14.88
CA LEU A 440 -0.18 -8.99 -15.17
C LEU A 440 0.62 -9.17 -16.44
N TRP A 441 1.37 -10.29 -16.55
CA TRP A 441 2.17 -10.60 -17.73
C TRP A 441 1.33 -10.63 -19.01
N ALA A 442 0.15 -11.26 -18.97
CA ALA A 442 -0.78 -11.28 -20.10
C ALA A 442 -1.28 -9.87 -20.46
N GLY A 443 -1.63 -9.04 -19.44
CA GLY A 443 -2.06 -7.66 -19.65
C GLY A 443 -1.00 -6.79 -20.32
N LEU A 444 0.28 -6.92 -19.90
CA LEU A 444 1.42 -6.24 -20.52
C LEU A 444 1.61 -6.65 -21.99
N ARG A 445 1.44 -7.94 -22.31
CA ARG A 445 1.53 -8.46 -23.68
C ARG A 445 0.40 -7.98 -24.60
N LEU A 446 -0.77 -7.71 -24.01
CA LEU A 446 -1.93 -7.17 -24.73
C LEU A 446 -1.91 -5.63 -24.87
N GLY A 447 -0.91 -4.96 -24.32
CA GLY A 447 -0.80 -3.50 -24.39
C GLY A 447 -1.87 -2.75 -23.60
N LEU A 448 -2.31 -3.29 -22.47
CA LEU A 448 -3.35 -2.68 -21.63
C LEU A 448 -2.82 -1.55 -20.70
N GLY A 449 -1.54 -1.18 -20.79
CA GLY A 449 -0.88 -0.18 -19.94
C GLY A 449 -0.56 1.13 -20.63
#